data_e60e7b9946a1f63ff04c73ff7e961198
#
_entry.id   e60e7b9946a1f63ff04c73ff7e961198
#
_cell.length_a   1.000
_cell.length_b   1.000
_cell.length_c   1.000
_cell.angle_alpha   90.00
_cell.angle_beta   90.00
_cell.angle_gamma   90.00
#
_symmetry.space_group_name_H-M   'P 1'
#
loop_
_entity.id
_entity.type
_entity.pdbx_description
1 polymer ?
#
loop_
_entity_poly.entity_id
_entity_poly.type
_entity_poly.pdbx_seq_one_letter_code
_entity_poly.pdbx_strand_id
1 'polypeptide(L)'
;MINTILLGTLLGVFALFVLISLFRSIRIVPAQTALVIERLGKYAKTLEAGFHVLVPFIDKVKYRHSLKETAADVPAQPCITLDNVKVEVDGVLYYQVMEPRRASYGISNYKYGTIQLAQTTMRSAIGKLELDRTFEEREKINGEIVKSVDEASDPWGVRVTRYEIQNIRVPENILKSMEIQMRAERERRALIAQSVGEMESKINYSIGVMEEAINKSEGQKQRHINEAEGRAQEILAMAQATAIGLKKLAEAIQTAGGEDAVALRVAETYITELKKLAKKNTRLILPMDLTNIGSVLKTIQNMMSESFL
;
A
#
# COMPACT_ATOMS: atom_id res chain seq x y z
N MET A 1 -65.27 64.69 -40.16
CA MET A 1 -63.89 64.89 -39.64
C MET A 1 -63.69 64.35 -38.21
N ILE A 2 -64.59 64.63 -37.22
CA ILE A 2 -64.43 64.15 -35.85
C ILE A 2 -64.37 62.59 -35.76
N ASN A 3 -65.26 61.89 -36.46
CA ASN A 3 -65.29 60.41 -36.46
C ASN A 3 -64.08 59.75 -37.15
N THR A 4 -63.49 60.42 -38.14
CA THR A 4 -62.23 59.88 -38.79
C THR A 4 -60.98 60.05 -37.89
N ILE A 5 -60.96 61.19 -37.14
CA ILE A 5 -59.91 61.45 -36.16
C ILE A 5 -60.03 60.47 -34.97
N LEU A 6 -61.28 60.27 -34.47
CA LEU A 6 -61.54 59.33 -33.38
C LEU A 6 -61.21 57.85 -33.77
N LEU A 7 -61.53 57.45 -34.99
CA LEU A 7 -61.21 56.14 -35.51
C LEU A 7 -59.66 55.94 -35.64
N GLY A 8 -58.97 57.00 -36.12
CA GLY A 8 -57.51 56.98 -36.24
C GLY A 8 -56.80 56.88 -34.89
N THR A 9 -57.28 57.61 -33.85
CA THR A 9 -56.73 57.53 -32.48
C THR A 9 -56.96 56.14 -31.85
N LEU A 10 -58.18 55.58 -32.05
CA LEU A 10 -58.48 54.20 -31.56
C LEU A 10 -57.64 53.16 -32.21
N LEU A 11 -57.42 53.23 -33.52
CA LEU A 11 -56.51 52.33 -34.26
C LEU A 11 -55.02 52.46 -33.79
N GLY A 12 -54.55 53.68 -33.55
CA GLY A 12 -53.26 53.99 -33.01
C GLY A 12 -53.04 53.38 -31.61
N VAL A 13 -54.03 53.56 -30.71
CA VAL A 13 -53.98 52.96 -29.37
C VAL A 13 -53.99 51.40 -29.45
N PHE A 14 -54.83 50.84 -30.33
CA PHE A 14 -54.89 49.41 -30.54
C PHE A 14 -53.57 48.86 -31.12
N ALA A 15 -52.97 49.53 -32.11
CA ALA A 15 -51.68 49.15 -32.68
C ALA A 15 -50.54 49.20 -31.60
N LEU A 16 -50.54 50.24 -30.77
CA LEU A 16 -49.58 50.38 -29.66
C LEU A 16 -49.81 49.29 -28.63
N PHE A 17 -51.03 48.94 -28.29
CA PHE A 17 -51.36 47.83 -27.39
C PHE A 17 -50.88 46.49 -27.93
N VAL A 18 -51.10 46.20 -29.20
CA VAL A 18 -50.58 44.99 -29.86
C VAL A 18 -49.06 44.96 -29.84
N LEU A 19 -48.41 46.07 -30.12
CA LEU A 19 -46.94 46.16 -30.11
C LEU A 19 -46.37 45.92 -28.73
N ILE A 20 -46.94 46.55 -27.69
CA ILE A 20 -46.55 46.31 -26.28
C ILE A 20 -46.79 44.85 -25.89
N SER A 21 -47.88 44.23 -26.29
CA SER A 21 -48.19 42.83 -26.04
C SER A 21 -47.22 41.88 -26.69
N LEU A 22 -46.75 42.17 -27.94
CA LEU A 22 -45.71 41.41 -28.62
C LEU A 22 -44.38 41.49 -27.90
N PHE A 23 -43.96 42.67 -27.44
CA PHE A 23 -42.73 42.81 -26.67
C PHE A 23 -42.80 42.04 -25.33
N ARG A 24 -43.94 42.05 -24.63
CA ARG A 24 -44.13 41.29 -23.39
C ARG A 24 -44.29 39.79 -23.60
N SER A 25 -44.54 39.34 -24.83
CA SER A 25 -44.62 37.92 -25.21
C SER A 25 -43.25 37.23 -25.23
N ILE A 26 -42.21 37.99 -25.45
CA ILE A 26 -40.84 37.47 -25.54
C ILE A 26 -40.27 37.22 -24.14
N ARG A 27 -39.78 36.00 -23.90
CA ARG A 27 -39.08 35.65 -22.68
C ARG A 27 -37.76 34.94 -23.02
N ILE A 28 -36.69 35.45 -22.44
CA ILE A 28 -35.35 34.81 -22.49
C ILE A 28 -35.11 34.14 -21.17
N VAL A 29 -34.90 32.85 -21.19
CA VAL A 29 -34.62 32.02 -20.01
C VAL A 29 -33.11 31.80 -19.91
N PRO A 30 -32.48 32.20 -18.79
CA PRO A 30 -31.06 31.98 -18.58
C PRO A 30 -30.71 30.50 -18.53
N ALA A 31 -29.43 30.14 -18.83
CA ALA A 31 -28.93 28.82 -18.69
C ALA A 31 -29.11 28.30 -17.24
N GLN A 32 -29.33 26.98 -17.12
CA GLN A 32 -29.55 26.31 -15.83
C GLN A 32 -30.76 26.90 -15.02
N THR A 33 -31.77 27.40 -15.72
CA THR A 33 -33.00 27.85 -15.11
C THR A 33 -34.19 27.30 -15.90
N ALA A 34 -35.23 26.87 -15.22
CA ALA A 34 -36.48 26.45 -15.83
C ALA A 34 -37.66 27.31 -15.32
N LEU A 35 -38.53 27.67 -16.23
CA LEU A 35 -39.78 28.42 -15.92
C LEU A 35 -40.98 27.52 -16.18
N VAL A 36 -41.85 27.39 -15.18
CA VAL A 36 -43.09 26.61 -15.31
C VAL A 36 -44.20 27.61 -15.64
N ILE A 37 -44.87 27.36 -16.77
CA ILE A 37 -45.92 28.18 -17.33
C ILE A 37 -47.29 27.57 -17.08
N GLU A 38 -48.16 28.37 -16.49
CA GLU A 38 -49.60 28.09 -16.37
C GLU A 38 -50.39 28.85 -17.41
N ARG A 39 -51.36 28.16 -18.01
CA ARG A 39 -52.36 28.74 -18.91
C ARG A 39 -53.73 28.56 -18.28
N LEU A 40 -54.33 29.66 -17.91
CA LEU A 40 -55.67 29.65 -17.26
C LEU A 40 -55.76 28.72 -16.06
N GLY A 41 -54.69 28.65 -15.23
CA GLY A 41 -54.63 27.83 -14.03
C GLY A 41 -54.24 26.37 -14.26
N LYS A 42 -53.97 25.96 -15.51
CA LYS A 42 -53.49 24.59 -15.84
C LYS A 42 -52.03 24.65 -16.26
N TYR A 43 -51.25 23.63 -15.93
CA TYR A 43 -49.90 23.47 -16.46
C TYR A 43 -49.94 23.45 -18.00
N ALA A 44 -49.16 24.28 -18.65
CA ALA A 44 -49.05 24.32 -20.09
C ALA A 44 -47.73 23.73 -20.61
N LYS A 45 -46.60 24.24 -20.14
CA LYS A 45 -45.27 23.81 -20.55
C LYS A 45 -44.22 24.29 -19.55
N THR A 46 -43.04 23.61 -19.59
CA THR A 46 -41.82 24.06 -18.92
C THR A 46 -40.92 24.68 -19.98
N LEU A 47 -40.40 25.87 -19.72
CA LEU A 47 -39.41 26.55 -20.56
C LEU A 47 -38.03 26.29 -20.01
N GLU A 48 -37.21 25.70 -20.85
CA GLU A 48 -35.76 25.52 -20.62
C GLU A 48 -34.98 26.76 -21.06
N ALA A 49 -33.66 26.75 -20.91
CA ALA A 49 -32.80 27.86 -21.33
C ALA A 49 -32.96 28.15 -22.83
N GLY A 50 -33.13 29.45 -23.16
CA GLY A 50 -33.26 29.89 -24.54
C GLY A 50 -34.33 30.97 -24.75
N PHE A 51 -34.67 31.20 -26.02
CA PHE A 51 -35.67 32.17 -26.45
C PHE A 51 -37.03 31.50 -26.58
N HIS A 52 -38.04 32.10 -25.94
CA HIS A 52 -39.41 31.58 -25.94
C HIS A 52 -40.44 32.71 -26.15
N VAL A 53 -41.48 32.35 -26.85
CA VAL A 53 -42.65 33.25 -27.07
C VAL A 53 -43.82 32.68 -26.27
N LEU A 54 -44.40 33.53 -25.43
CA LEU A 54 -45.58 33.25 -24.60
C LEU A 54 -46.81 34.02 -25.14
N VAL A 55 -47.98 33.42 -24.97
CA VAL A 55 -49.23 34.14 -25.31
C VAL A 55 -49.52 35.16 -24.22
N PRO A 56 -49.49 36.49 -24.56
CA PRO A 56 -49.70 37.53 -23.58
C PRO A 56 -51.10 37.37 -22.95
N PHE A 57 -51.28 37.80 -21.69
CA PHE A 57 -52.47 37.72 -20.87
C PHE A 57 -52.94 36.29 -20.47
N ILE A 58 -52.63 35.26 -21.25
CA ILE A 58 -53.10 33.88 -21.02
C ILE A 58 -52.01 33.06 -20.31
N ASP A 59 -50.77 33.16 -20.78
CA ASP A 59 -49.64 32.43 -20.22
C ASP A 59 -48.98 33.22 -19.09
N LYS A 60 -48.88 32.61 -17.91
CA LYS A 60 -48.22 33.17 -16.74
C LYS A 60 -47.08 32.32 -16.27
N VAL A 61 -45.92 32.95 -16.01
CA VAL A 61 -44.81 32.29 -15.31
C VAL A 61 -45.21 32.11 -13.85
N LYS A 62 -45.44 30.89 -13.40
CA LYS A 62 -45.90 30.59 -12.05
C LYS A 62 -44.73 30.26 -11.12
N TYR A 63 -43.81 29.38 -11.60
CA TYR A 63 -42.67 28.99 -10.82
C TYR A 63 -41.39 29.16 -11.63
N ARG A 64 -40.30 29.42 -10.90
CA ARG A 64 -38.97 29.53 -11.43
C ARG A 64 -38.07 28.66 -10.60
N HIS A 65 -37.39 27.67 -11.24
CA HIS A 65 -36.47 26.76 -10.60
C HIS A 65 -35.05 26.95 -11.14
N SER A 66 -34.07 26.89 -10.23
CA SER A 66 -32.69 26.73 -10.60
C SER A 66 -32.44 25.22 -10.82
N LEU A 67 -31.81 24.86 -11.95
CA LEU A 67 -31.40 23.51 -12.24
C LEU A 67 -29.94 23.25 -11.78
N LYS A 68 -29.34 24.23 -11.13
CA LYS A 68 -28.01 24.07 -10.53
C LYS A 68 -28.13 23.28 -9.23
N GLU A 69 -27.09 22.54 -8.91
CA GLU A 69 -26.93 21.95 -7.59
C GLU A 69 -26.95 23.06 -6.53
N THR A 70 -27.69 22.83 -5.48
CA THR A 70 -27.89 23.81 -4.40
C THR A 70 -27.60 23.13 -3.08
N ALA A 71 -26.75 23.75 -2.25
CA ALA A 71 -26.55 23.35 -0.88
C ALA A 71 -27.64 23.92 0.02
N ALA A 72 -28.14 23.13 0.94
CA ALA A 72 -29.08 23.55 1.96
C ALA A 72 -28.62 23.06 3.32
N ASP A 73 -28.56 23.94 4.29
CA ASP A 73 -28.24 23.57 5.66
C ASP A 73 -29.41 22.78 6.27
N VAL A 74 -29.05 21.66 6.90
CA VAL A 74 -29.97 20.82 7.69
C VAL A 74 -29.74 21.18 9.15
N PRO A 75 -30.72 21.85 9.79
CA PRO A 75 -30.56 22.31 11.17
C PRO A 75 -30.30 21.18 12.14
N ALA A 76 -29.56 21.51 13.20
CA ALA A 76 -29.22 20.56 14.25
C ALA A 76 -30.47 19.88 14.86
N GLN A 77 -30.42 18.56 14.96
CA GLN A 77 -31.47 17.71 15.52
C GLN A 77 -30.96 16.90 16.69
N PRO A 78 -31.70 16.84 17.81
CA PRO A 78 -31.40 15.92 18.89
C PRO A 78 -31.67 14.48 18.44
N CYS A 79 -30.66 13.62 18.53
CA CYS A 79 -30.73 12.20 18.24
C CYS A 79 -30.28 11.43 19.48
N ILE A 80 -30.71 10.17 19.59
CA ILE A 80 -30.28 9.25 20.63
C ILE A 80 -29.62 8.07 19.91
N THR A 81 -28.38 7.77 20.24
CA THR A 81 -27.64 6.66 19.69
C THR A 81 -28.07 5.32 20.30
N LEU A 82 -27.62 4.19 19.74
CA LEU A 82 -27.96 2.86 20.23
C LEU A 82 -27.53 2.63 21.69
N ASP A 83 -26.43 3.22 22.11
CA ASP A 83 -25.89 3.21 23.48
C ASP A 83 -26.54 4.27 24.40
N ASN A 84 -27.70 4.81 23.97
CA ASN A 84 -28.54 5.73 24.73
C ASN A 84 -27.88 7.08 25.06
N VAL A 85 -26.94 7.54 24.23
CA VAL A 85 -26.32 8.87 24.37
C VAL A 85 -27.10 9.88 23.53
N LYS A 86 -27.47 11.01 24.14
CA LYS A 86 -28.11 12.14 23.44
C LYS A 86 -27.03 12.95 22.71
N VAL A 87 -27.16 13.09 21.39
CA VAL A 87 -26.28 13.88 20.54
C VAL A 87 -27.09 14.89 19.75
N GLU A 88 -26.48 16.03 19.40
CA GLU A 88 -27.04 16.99 18.44
C GLU A 88 -26.22 16.92 17.15
N VAL A 89 -26.90 16.67 16.04
CA VAL A 89 -26.27 16.49 14.75
C VAL A 89 -26.85 17.45 13.74
N ASP A 90 -25.98 18.13 13.01
CA ASP A 90 -26.28 19.01 11.88
C ASP A 90 -25.54 18.55 10.63
N GLY A 91 -26.01 18.98 9.47
CA GLY A 91 -25.41 18.60 8.20
C GLY A 91 -25.77 19.53 7.06
N VAL A 92 -25.21 19.24 5.90
CA VAL A 92 -25.49 19.96 4.64
C VAL A 92 -25.98 18.96 3.61
N LEU A 93 -27.08 19.29 2.98
CA LEU A 93 -27.72 18.54 1.91
C LEU A 93 -27.44 19.21 0.56
N TYR A 94 -26.94 18.46 -0.41
CA TYR A 94 -26.80 18.90 -1.78
C TYR A 94 -27.89 18.26 -2.64
N TYR A 95 -28.67 19.10 -3.32
CA TYR A 95 -29.75 18.63 -4.16
C TYR A 95 -29.86 19.45 -5.45
N GLN A 96 -30.48 18.84 -6.45
CA GLN A 96 -30.72 19.43 -7.76
C GLN A 96 -32.14 19.14 -8.22
N VAL A 97 -32.80 20.14 -8.82
CA VAL A 97 -34.11 19.96 -9.43
C VAL A 97 -33.93 19.36 -10.82
N MET A 98 -34.41 18.13 -11.02
CA MET A 98 -34.36 17.43 -12.31
C MET A 98 -35.62 17.67 -13.12
N GLU A 99 -36.78 17.61 -12.48
CA GLU A 99 -38.07 17.81 -13.13
C GLU A 99 -38.85 19.01 -12.52
N PRO A 100 -38.73 20.21 -13.10
CA PRO A 100 -39.38 21.45 -12.59
C PRO A 100 -40.89 21.32 -12.43
N ARG A 101 -41.57 20.53 -13.28
CA ARG A 101 -43.00 20.26 -13.18
C ARG A 101 -43.35 19.55 -11.88
N ARG A 102 -42.66 18.43 -11.58
CA ARG A 102 -42.87 17.68 -10.32
C ARG A 102 -42.51 18.52 -9.10
N ALA A 103 -41.43 19.29 -9.19
CA ALA A 103 -40.99 20.16 -8.11
C ALA A 103 -42.01 21.28 -7.79
N SER A 104 -42.82 21.70 -8.79
CA SER A 104 -43.83 22.73 -8.62
C SER A 104 -45.17 22.22 -8.10
N TYR A 105 -45.58 21.00 -8.49
CA TYR A 105 -46.92 20.47 -8.24
C TYR A 105 -46.92 19.20 -7.36
N GLY A 106 -45.80 18.51 -7.21
CA GLY A 106 -45.70 17.31 -6.40
C GLY A 106 -45.70 17.56 -4.91
N ILE A 107 -45.18 18.72 -4.50
CA ILE A 107 -45.12 19.17 -3.09
C ILE A 107 -45.19 20.68 -3.01
N SER A 108 -45.74 21.20 -1.92
CA SER A 108 -45.86 22.66 -1.71
C SER A 108 -44.50 23.36 -1.64
N ASN A 109 -43.53 22.74 -1.00
CA ASN A 109 -42.17 23.26 -0.88
C ASN A 109 -41.17 22.09 -0.82
N TYR A 110 -40.63 21.75 -1.97
CA TYR A 110 -39.65 20.63 -2.09
C TYR A 110 -38.40 20.85 -1.24
N LYS A 111 -37.91 22.09 -1.14
CA LYS A 111 -36.73 22.41 -0.33
C LYS A 111 -36.96 22.07 1.14
N TYR A 112 -38.05 22.53 1.70
CA TYR A 112 -38.41 22.22 3.08
C TYR A 112 -38.68 20.74 3.28
N GLY A 113 -39.41 20.10 2.36
CA GLY A 113 -39.71 18.66 2.41
C GLY A 113 -38.45 17.81 2.41
N THR A 114 -37.48 18.10 1.52
CA THR A 114 -36.23 17.36 1.44
C THR A 114 -35.38 17.54 2.69
N ILE A 115 -35.34 18.76 3.26
CA ILE A 115 -34.64 19.00 4.55
C ILE A 115 -35.30 18.19 5.68
N GLN A 116 -36.60 18.14 5.79
CA GLN A 116 -37.31 17.36 6.81
C GLN A 116 -37.09 15.86 6.65
N LEU A 117 -37.05 15.35 5.41
CA LEU A 117 -36.66 13.98 5.14
C LEU A 117 -35.23 13.68 5.58
N ALA A 118 -34.30 14.56 5.26
CA ALA A 118 -32.92 14.41 5.67
C ALA A 118 -32.78 14.35 7.21
N GLN A 119 -33.48 15.24 7.92
CA GLN A 119 -33.49 15.25 9.39
C GLN A 119 -34.04 13.97 10.00
N THR A 120 -35.17 13.46 9.49
CA THR A 120 -35.80 12.22 9.99
C THR A 120 -34.96 10.99 9.66
N THR A 121 -34.41 10.92 8.48
CA THR A 121 -33.53 9.81 8.04
C THR A 121 -32.23 9.81 8.83
N MET A 122 -31.60 10.97 9.01
CA MET A 122 -30.41 11.15 9.85
C MET A 122 -30.65 10.65 11.29
N ARG A 123 -31.77 11.06 11.90
CA ARG A 123 -32.14 10.59 13.24
C ARG A 123 -32.27 9.07 13.28
N SER A 124 -32.90 8.46 12.28
CA SER A 124 -33.05 7.01 12.17
C SER A 124 -31.73 6.30 11.96
N ALA A 125 -30.83 6.83 11.15
CA ALA A 125 -29.53 6.27 10.88
C ALA A 125 -28.62 6.28 12.13
N ILE A 126 -28.57 7.42 12.83
CA ILE A 126 -27.80 7.59 14.06
C ILE A 126 -28.35 6.71 15.20
N GLY A 127 -29.65 6.57 15.29
CA GLY A 127 -30.28 5.71 16.33
C GLY A 127 -30.00 4.22 16.20
N LYS A 128 -29.46 3.78 15.09
CA LYS A 128 -29.05 2.38 14.85
C LYS A 128 -27.60 2.10 15.21
N LEU A 129 -26.79 3.13 15.47
CA LEU A 129 -25.35 3.03 15.67
C LEU A 129 -24.97 3.46 17.10
N GLU A 130 -23.90 2.86 17.60
CA GLU A 130 -23.22 3.33 18.80
C GLU A 130 -22.49 4.64 18.52
N LEU A 131 -22.25 5.42 19.58
CA LEU A 131 -21.66 6.75 19.45
C LEU A 131 -20.29 6.69 18.74
N ASP A 132 -19.42 5.77 19.12
CA ASP A 132 -18.08 5.61 18.54
C ASP A 132 -18.17 5.33 17.03
N ARG A 133 -19.07 4.44 16.62
CA ARG A 133 -19.31 4.14 15.20
C ARG A 133 -19.89 5.31 14.43
N THR A 134 -20.66 6.17 15.08
CA THR A 134 -21.21 7.37 14.43
C THR A 134 -20.09 8.34 14.02
N PHE A 135 -18.96 8.35 14.72
CA PHE A 135 -17.78 9.12 14.32
C PHE A 135 -16.94 8.42 13.26
N GLU A 136 -16.82 7.10 13.32
CA GLU A 136 -15.97 6.30 12.42
C GLU A 136 -16.63 6.07 11.04
N GLU A 137 -17.94 5.77 11.01
CA GLU A 137 -18.65 5.34 9.81
C GLU A 137 -19.46 6.49 9.15
N ARG A 138 -18.99 7.75 9.22
CA ARG A 138 -19.71 8.91 8.66
C ARG A 138 -20.04 8.74 7.18
N GLU A 139 -19.12 8.21 6.39
CA GLU A 139 -19.35 8.00 4.95
C GLU A 139 -20.51 7.04 4.68
N LYS A 140 -20.61 5.97 5.48
CA LYS A 140 -21.69 5.01 5.37
C LYS A 140 -23.04 5.62 5.75
N ILE A 141 -23.06 6.41 6.85
CA ILE A 141 -24.26 7.14 7.29
C ILE A 141 -24.68 8.11 6.20
N ASN A 142 -23.77 8.91 5.66
CA ASN A 142 -24.03 9.85 4.57
C ASN A 142 -24.64 9.13 3.37
N GLY A 143 -24.07 7.98 2.97
CA GLY A 143 -24.58 7.18 1.87
C GLY A 143 -26.00 6.63 2.10
N GLU A 144 -26.29 6.13 3.31
CA GLU A 144 -27.65 5.67 3.69
C GLU A 144 -28.67 6.81 3.68
N ILE A 145 -28.29 7.98 4.19
CA ILE A 145 -29.16 9.18 4.18
C ILE A 145 -29.45 9.59 2.74
N VAL A 146 -28.41 9.73 1.89
CA VAL A 146 -28.57 10.08 0.48
C VAL A 146 -29.54 9.14 -0.20
N LYS A 147 -29.31 7.83 -0.09
CA LYS A 147 -30.17 6.82 -0.71
C LYS A 147 -31.63 6.95 -0.29
N SER A 148 -31.89 7.03 1.02
CA SER A 148 -33.26 7.10 1.54
C SER A 148 -33.95 8.41 1.21
N VAL A 149 -33.23 9.53 1.22
CA VAL A 149 -33.80 10.85 0.89
C VAL A 149 -34.02 10.98 -0.61
N ASP A 150 -33.10 10.48 -1.46
CA ASP A 150 -33.24 10.49 -2.92
C ASP A 150 -34.44 9.66 -3.36
N GLU A 151 -34.60 8.43 -2.84
CA GLU A 151 -35.77 7.59 -3.11
C GLU A 151 -37.09 8.28 -2.72
N ALA A 152 -37.13 8.98 -1.59
CA ALA A 152 -38.32 9.68 -1.11
C ALA A 152 -38.58 11.00 -1.82
N SER A 153 -37.57 11.67 -2.40
CA SER A 153 -37.69 12.95 -3.12
C SER A 153 -37.87 12.77 -4.64
N ASP A 154 -37.65 11.59 -5.20
CA ASP A 154 -37.85 11.31 -6.63
C ASP A 154 -39.26 11.66 -7.14
N PRO A 155 -40.35 11.37 -6.43
CA PRO A 155 -41.69 11.80 -6.85
C PRO A 155 -41.84 13.31 -7.00
N TRP A 156 -41.01 14.07 -6.34
CA TRP A 156 -40.98 15.55 -6.43
C TRP A 156 -40.05 16.05 -7.54
N GLY A 157 -39.37 15.16 -8.26
CA GLY A 157 -38.42 15.51 -9.32
C GLY A 157 -37.19 16.23 -8.81
N VAL A 158 -36.81 15.96 -7.57
CA VAL A 158 -35.61 16.48 -6.90
C VAL A 158 -34.66 15.31 -6.66
N ARG A 159 -33.43 15.45 -7.08
CA ARG A 159 -32.36 14.48 -6.84
C ARG A 159 -31.46 14.98 -5.73
N VAL A 160 -31.15 14.11 -4.80
CA VAL A 160 -30.15 14.35 -3.75
C VAL A 160 -28.84 13.74 -4.20
N THR A 161 -27.82 14.59 -4.35
CA THR A 161 -26.50 14.16 -4.84
C THR A 161 -25.57 13.78 -3.69
N ARG A 162 -25.66 14.52 -2.57
CA ARG A 162 -24.77 14.32 -1.43
C ARG A 162 -25.40 14.83 -0.15
N TYR A 163 -25.05 14.20 0.95
CA TYR A 163 -25.29 14.64 2.30
C TYR A 163 -24.00 14.56 3.10
N GLU A 164 -23.69 15.57 3.88
CA GLU A 164 -22.51 15.64 4.72
C GLU A 164 -22.88 16.01 6.15
N ILE A 165 -22.54 15.16 7.09
CA ILE A 165 -22.62 15.48 8.52
C ILE A 165 -21.56 16.53 8.83
N GLN A 166 -21.99 17.68 9.33
CA GLN A 166 -21.10 18.81 9.65
C GLN A 166 -20.54 18.68 11.06
N ASN A 167 -21.42 18.63 12.06
CA ASN A 167 -21.03 18.50 13.45
C ASN A 167 -21.85 17.43 14.16
N ILE A 168 -21.20 16.74 15.10
CA ILE A 168 -21.83 15.85 16.06
C ILE A 168 -21.46 16.39 17.44
N ARG A 169 -22.41 17.02 18.12
CA ARG A 169 -22.21 17.59 19.44
C ARG A 169 -22.64 16.60 20.50
N VAL A 170 -21.73 16.26 21.38
CA VAL A 170 -21.94 15.34 22.51
C VAL A 170 -21.92 16.15 23.81
N PRO A 171 -22.71 15.81 24.84
CA PRO A 171 -22.61 16.42 26.16
C PRO A 171 -21.21 16.30 26.75
N GLU A 172 -20.75 17.33 27.42
CA GLU A 172 -19.35 17.46 27.89
C GLU A 172 -18.92 16.34 28.86
N ASN A 173 -19.86 15.88 29.70
CA ASN A 173 -19.64 14.76 30.63
C ASN A 173 -19.34 13.45 29.90
N ILE A 174 -20.04 13.18 28.81
CA ILE A 174 -19.83 11.98 27.97
C ILE A 174 -18.50 12.11 27.20
N LEU A 175 -18.23 13.30 26.68
CA LEU A 175 -16.97 13.57 25.96
C LEU A 175 -15.75 13.25 26.84
N LYS A 176 -15.75 13.72 28.11
CA LYS A 176 -14.67 13.43 29.07
C LYS A 176 -14.51 11.93 29.35
N SER A 177 -15.62 11.21 29.48
CA SER A 177 -15.59 9.77 29.71
C SER A 177 -15.02 9.01 28.50
N MET A 178 -15.41 9.41 27.27
CA MET A 178 -14.87 8.88 26.03
C MET A 178 -13.37 9.15 25.88
N GLU A 179 -12.92 10.36 26.22
CA GLU A 179 -11.48 10.70 26.18
C GLU A 179 -10.65 9.78 27.07
N ILE A 180 -11.14 9.48 28.30
CA ILE A 180 -10.49 8.56 29.22
C ILE A 180 -10.48 7.14 28.65
N GLN A 181 -11.61 6.67 28.14
CA GLN A 181 -11.75 5.34 27.53
C GLN A 181 -10.84 5.20 26.31
N MET A 182 -10.86 6.18 25.40
CA MET A 182 -10.02 6.19 24.20
C MET A 182 -8.52 6.22 24.53
N ARG A 183 -8.13 6.97 25.58
CA ARG A 183 -6.75 6.99 26.06
C ARG A 183 -6.33 5.61 26.56
N ALA A 184 -7.13 4.99 27.43
CA ALA A 184 -6.85 3.66 27.96
C ALA A 184 -6.77 2.59 26.85
N GLU A 185 -7.67 2.66 25.87
CA GLU A 185 -7.64 1.74 24.73
C GLU A 185 -6.41 1.95 23.83
N ARG A 186 -6.02 3.20 23.58
CA ARG A 186 -4.78 3.51 22.85
C ARG A 186 -3.54 3.03 23.59
N GLU A 187 -3.48 3.23 24.91
CA GLU A 187 -2.38 2.72 25.75
C GLU A 187 -2.32 1.21 25.72
N ARG A 188 -3.48 0.52 25.84
CA ARG A 188 -3.57 -0.93 25.72
C ARG A 188 -3.07 -1.44 24.36
N ARG A 189 -3.53 -0.83 23.27
CA ARG A 189 -3.09 -1.18 21.90
C ARG A 189 -1.60 -0.93 21.70
N ALA A 190 -1.08 0.18 22.20
CA ALA A 190 0.34 0.51 22.14
C ALA A 190 1.20 -0.53 22.87
N LEU A 191 0.78 -0.94 24.09
CA LEU A 191 1.46 -1.97 24.87
C LEU A 191 1.46 -3.34 24.18
N ILE A 192 0.32 -3.73 23.59
CA ILE A 192 0.22 -4.97 22.81
C ILE A 192 1.16 -4.91 21.59
N ALA A 193 1.11 -3.81 20.82
CA ALA A 193 1.95 -3.64 19.64
C ALA A 193 3.45 -3.68 19.99
N GLN A 194 3.84 -3.03 21.10
CA GLN A 194 5.21 -3.06 21.61
C GLN A 194 5.61 -4.50 22.01
N SER A 195 4.77 -5.22 22.75
CA SER A 195 5.05 -6.58 23.19
C SER A 195 5.15 -7.57 22.02
N VAL A 196 4.30 -7.41 21.00
CA VAL A 196 4.38 -8.20 19.76
C VAL A 196 5.68 -7.89 19.01
N GLY A 197 6.04 -6.61 18.87
CA GLY A 197 7.29 -6.20 18.23
C GLY A 197 8.53 -6.72 18.96
N GLU A 198 8.55 -6.70 20.30
CA GLU A 198 9.62 -7.28 21.10
C GLU A 198 9.71 -8.80 20.94
N MET A 199 8.56 -9.49 20.90
CA MET A 199 8.51 -10.94 20.65
C MET A 199 9.06 -11.28 19.25
N GLU A 200 8.59 -10.59 18.21
CA GLU A 200 9.07 -10.79 16.83
C GLU A 200 10.57 -10.51 16.71
N SER A 201 11.04 -9.43 17.35
CA SER A 201 12.47 -9.10 17.40
C SER A 201 13.30 -10.21 18.04
N LYS A 202 12.86 -10.77 19.17
CA LYS A 202 13.53 -11.89 19.84
C LYS A 202 13.52 -13.15 18.98
N ILE A 203 12.41 -13.46 18.31
CA ILE A 203 12.31 -14.60 17.40
C ILE A 203 13.29 -14.44 16.24
N ASN A 204 13.29 -13.28 15.57
CA ASN A 204 14.16 -12.98 14.45
C ASN A 204 15.64 -13.02 14.86
N TYR A 205 15.98 -12.48 16.03
CA TYR A 205 17.33 -12.58 16.58
C TYR A 205 17.73 -14.04 16.82
N SER A 206 16.85 -14.85 17.43
CA SER A 206 17.14 -16.27 17.70
C SER A 206 17.29 -17.08 16.41
N ILE A 207 16.49 -16.80 15.39
CA ILE A 207 16.61 -17.40 14.05
C ILE A 207 17.98 -17.03 13.44
N GLY A 208 18.35 -15.75 13.51
CA GLY A 208 19.65 -15.28 13.01
C GLY A 208 20.84 -15.96 13.69
N VAL A 209 20.81 -16.13 15.02
CA VAL A 209 21.83 -16.84 15.78
C VAL A 209 21.89 -18.32 15.39
N MET A 210 20.73 -18.95 15.20
CA MET A 210 20.65 -20.35 14.74
C MET A 210 21.24 -20.50 13.33
N GLU A 211 20.88 -19.64 12.39
CA GLU A 211 21.42 -19.66 11.02
C GLU A 211 22.92 -19.39 10.98
N GLU A 212 23.40 -18.44 11.82
CA GLU A 212 24.84 -18.21 11.97
C GLU A 212 25.57 -19.49 12.44
N ALA A 213 25.05 -20.17 13.45
CA ALA A 213 25.63 -21.39 13.98
C ALA A 213 25.65 -22.52 12.91
N ILE A 214 24.57 -22.68 12.17
CA ILE A 214 24.47 -23.66 11.07
C ILE A 214 25.49 -23.32 9.98
N ASN A 215 25.51 -22.10 9.49
CA ASN A 215 26.41 -21.66 8.43
C ASN A 215 27.88 -21.79 8.83
N LYS A 216 28.21 -21.47 10.09
CA LYS A 216 29.56 -21.66 10.65
C LYS A 216 29.95 -23.11 10.71
N SER A 217 29.04 -24.00 11.12
CA SER A 217 29.27 -25.45 11.17
C SER A 217 29.44 -26.03 9.77
N GLU A 218 28.62 -25.63 8.81
CA GLU A 218 28.76 -26.04 7.40
C GLU A 218 30.08 -25.55 6.78
N GLY A 219 30.44 -24.30 7.06
CA GLY A 219 31.72 -23.75 6.64
C GLY A 219 32.92 -24.51 7.21
N GLN A 220 32.87 -24.91 8.49
CA GLN A 220 33.89 -25.75 9.12
C GLN A 220 33.94 -27.13 8.49
N LYS A 221 32.82 -27.78 8.28
CA LYS A 221 32.73 -29.08 7.59
C LYS A 221 33.34 -29.00 6.19
N GLN A 222 32.99 -28.00 5.41
CA GLN A 222 33.52 -27.83 4.05
C GLN A 222 35.03 -27.57 4.07
N ARG A 223 35.50 -26.79 5.04
CA ARG A 223 36.93 -26.56 5.22
C ARG A 223 37.68 -27.90 5.51
N HIS A 224 37.16 -28.72 6.44
CA HIS A 224 37.76 -30.01 6.74
C HIS A 224 37.76 -30.96 5.54
N ILE A 225 36.70 -30.99 4.75
CA ILE A 225 36.64 -31.79 3.51
C ILE A 225 37.72 -31.30 2.53
N ASN A 226 37.77 -29.98 2.26
CA ASN A 226 38.75 -29.41 1.34
C ASN A 226 40.20 -29.63 1.82
N GLU A 227 40.48 -29.56 3.14
CA GLU A 227 41.77 -29.86 3.73
C GLU A 227 42.14 -31.34 3.57
N ALA A 228 41.16 -32.24 3.77
CA ALA A 228 41.39 -33.69 3.60
C ALA A 228 41.63 -34.06 2.13
N GLU A 229 40.86 -33.51 1.21
CA GLU A 229 41.07 -33.68 -0.23
C GLU A 229 42.42 -33.10 -0.69
N GLY A 230 42.79 -31.92 -0.20
CA GLY A 230 44.09 -31.30 -0.47
C GLY A 230 45.23 -32.17 -0.01
N ARG A 231 45.16 -32.72 1.22
CA ARG A 231 46.18 -33.67 1.72
C ARG A 231 46.23 -34.96 0.92
N ALA A 232 45.07 -35.51 0.52
CA ALA A 232 45.05 -36.72 -0.32
C ALA A 232 45.70 -36.45 -1.69
N GLN A 233 45.44 -35.31 -2.32
CA GLN A 233 46.07 -34.89 -3.57
C GLN A 233 47.58 -34.67 -3.41
N GLU A 234 47.99 -34.04 -2.30
CA GLU A 234 49.41 -33.86 -1.97
C GLU A 234 50.15 -35.20 -1.84
N ILE A 235 49.58 -36.17 -1.11
CA ILE A 235 50.13 -37.49 -0.95
C ILE A 235 50.25 -38.23 -2.31
N LEU A 236 49.18 -38.14 -3.13
CA LEU A 236 49.19 -38.73 -4.47
C LEU A 236 50.22 -38.07 -5.38
N ALA A 237 50.33 -36.77 -5.37
CA ALA A 237 51.28 -36.00 -6.15
C ALA A 237 52.74 -36.35 -5.72
N MET A 238 52.95 -36.42 -4.39
CA MET A 238 54.25 -36.85 -3.86
C MET A 238 54.60 -38.31 -4.24
N ALA A 239 53.63 -39.24 -4.12
CA ALA A 239 53.81 -40.60 -4.52
C ALA A 239 54.10 -40.74 -6.03
N GLN A 240 53.43 -40.03 -6.87
CA GLN A 240 53.70 -39.99 -8.30
C GLN A 240 55.02 -39.34 -8.64
N ALA A 241 55.41 -38.29 -7.97
CA ALA A 241 56.67 -37.60 -8.16
C ALA A 241 57.84 -38.53 -7.74
N THR A 242 57.71 -39.25 -6.59
CA THR A 242 58.68 -40.20 -6.13
C THR A 242 58.79 -41.40 -7.06
N ALA A 243 57.68 -41.96 -7.55
CA ALA A 243 57.68 -43.07 -8.52
C ALA A 243 58.33 -42.65 -9.84
N ILE A 244 58.04 -41.44 -10.37
CA ILE A 244 58.70 -40.90 -11.57
C ILE A 244 60.20 -40.68 -11.30
N GLY A 245 60.55 -40.15 -10.13
CA GLY A 245 61.93 -39.97 -9.71
C GLY A 245 62.73 -41.30 -9.65
N LEU A 246 62.13 -42.34 -9.02
CA LEU A 246 62.74 -43.69 -8.96
C LEU A 246 62.89 -44.33 -10.34
N LYS A 247 61.82 -44.13 -11.22
CA LYS A 247 61.90 -44.65 -12.59
C LYS A 247 63.03 -43.97 -13.37
N LYS A 248 63.16 -42.64 -13.29
CA LYS A 248 64.27 -41.89 -13.93
C LYS A 248 65.66 -42.31 -13.36
N LEU A 249 65.72 -42.55 -12.06
CA LEU A 249 66.95 -43.04 -11.40
C LEU A 249 67.32 -44.39 -11.91
N ALA A 250 66.39 -45.37 -12.03
CA ALA A 250 66.60 -46.71 -12.56
C ALA A 250 67.06 -46.67 -14.04
N GLU A 251 66.47 -45.78 -14.86
CA GLU A 251 66.87 -45.53 -16.23
C GLU A 251 68.29 -44.94 -16.30
N ALA A 252 68.67 -44.05 -15.42
CA ALA A 252 70.02 -43.45 -15.34
C ALA A 252 71.10 -44.47 -14.90
N ILE A 253 70.76 -45.42 -14.02
CA ILE A 253 71.69 -46.50 -13.58
C ILE A 253 72.08 -47.41 -14.76
N GLN A 254 71.16 -47.62 -15.71
CA GLN A 254 71.43 -48.47 -16.88
C GLN A 254 72.36 -47.83 -17.92
N THR A 255 72.64 -46.53 -17.79
CA THR A 255 73.60 -45.84 -18.68
C THR A 255 75.06 -46.02 -18.20
N ALA A 256 75.99 -45.99 -19.13
CA ALA A 256 77.45 -46.17 -18.79
C ALA A 256 77.88 -45.03 -17.82
N GLY A 257 78.42 -45.41 -16.64
CA GLY A 257 78.82 -44.48 -15.56
C GLY A 257 77.66 -44.11 -14.60
N GLY A 258 76.44 -44.67 -14.75
CA GLY A 258 75.29 -44.38 -13.92
C GLY A 258 75.43 -44.89 -12.47
N GLU A 259 76.08 -46.00 -12.25
CA GLU A 259 76.35 -46.57 -10.89
C GLU A 259 77.22 -45.63 -10.04
N ASP A 260 78.25 -45.02 -10.63
CA ASP A 260 79.12 -44.08 -9.93
C ASP A 260 78.44 -42.79 -9.57
N ALA A 261 77.56 -42.31 -10.46
CA ALA A 261 76.72 -41.09 -10.21
C ALA A 261 75.70 -41.29 -9.08
N VAL A 262 75.12 -42.51 -8.98
CA VAL A 262 74.18 -42.82 -7.88
C VAL A 262 74.92 -42.97 -6.56
N ALA A 263 76.11 -43.63 -6.58
CA ALA A 263 76.97 -43.74 -5.38
C ALA A 263 77.36 -42.33 -4.84
N LEU A 264 77.68 -41.40 -5.73
CA LEU A 264 77.95 -40.02 -5.36
C LEU A 264 76.74 -39.36 -4.74
N ARG A 265 75.55 -39.54 -5.31
CA ARG A 265 74.29 -38.94 -4.81
C ARG A 265 73.90 -39.54 -3.45
N VAL A 266 74.06 -40.81 -3.23
CA VAL A 266 73.88 -41.49 -1.94
C VAL A 266 74.82 -40.90 -0.89
N ALA A 267 76.07 -40.70 -1.25
CA ALA A 267 77.09 -40.13 -0.36
C ALA A 267 76.75 -38.65 0.00
N GLU A 268 76.29 -37.83 -0.97
CA GLU A 268 75.85 -36.47 -0.72
C GLU A 268 74.59 -36.38 0.21
N THR A 269 73.65 -37.29 -0.01
CA THR A 269 72.46 -37.40 0.82
C THR A 269 72.83 -37.85 2.23
N TYR A 270 73.65 -38.79 2.36
CA TYR A 270 74.17 -39.27 3.66
C TYR A 270 74.86 -38.15 4.43
N ILE A 271 75.78 -37.41 3.79
CA ILE A 271 76.43 -36.25 4.41
C ILE A 271 75.45 -35.18 4.83
N THR A 272 74.39 -34.96 4.00
CA THR A 272 73.35 -33.95 4.31
C THR A 272 72.48 -34.35 5.50
N GLU A 273 72.13 -35.62 5.63
CA GLU A 273 71.39 -36.16 6.78
C GLU A 273 72.24 -36.20 8.05
N LEU A 274 73.51 -36.59 7.92
CA LEU A 274 74.49 -36.51 9.03
C LEU A 274 74.64 -35.07 9.55
N LYS A 275 74.67 -34.09 8.66
CA LYS A 275 74.70 -32.67 9.02
C LYS A 275 73.44 -32.23 9.83
N LYS A 276 72.28 -32.83 9.55
CA LYS A 276 71.03 -32.55 10.34
C LYS A 276 71.15 -33.18 11.76
N LEU A 277 71.82 -34.28 11.92
CA LEU A 277 72.07 -34.94 13.20
C LEU A 277 73.15 -34.24 14.04
N ALA A 278 74.09 -33.55 13.40
CA ALA A 278 75.20 -32.82 14.03
C ALA A 278 74.72 -31.48 14.61
N LYS A 279 73.74 -31.47 15.50
CA LYS A 279 73.35 -30.30 16.31
C LYS A 279 74.26 -30.19 17.51
N LYS A 280 74.53 -28.99 17.95
CA LYS A 280 75.54 -28.52 18.93
C LYS A 280 75.58 -29.23 20.31
N ASN A 281 74.70 -30.21 20.58
CA ASN A 281 74.59 -30.90 21.86
C ASN A 281 74.26 -32.43 21.73
N THR A 282 74.49 -33.06 20.54
CA THR A 282 74.20 -34.46 20.36
C THR A 282 75.49 -35.27 20.42
N ARG A 283 75.63 -36.07 21.45
CA ARG A 283 76.70 -37.12 21.44
C ARG A 283 76.20 -38.33 20.65
N LEU A 284 76.69 -38.49 19.47
CA LEU A 284 76.44 -39.70 18.63
C LEU A 284 77.41 -40.76 18.98
N ILE A 285 76.95 -41.84 19.57
CA ILE A 285 77.76 -43.06 19.74
C ILE A 285 77.47 -43.97 18.55
N LEU A 286 78.31 -43.95 17.57
CA LEU A 286 78.17 -44.79 16.39
C LEU A 286 79.03 -46.06 16.56
N PRO A 287 78.49 -47.27 16.34
CA PRO A 287 79.19 -48.51 16.51
C PRO A 287 80.17 -48.81 15.35
N MET A 288 80.36 -47.84 14.45
CA MET A 288 81.22 -47.99 13.25
C MET A 288 82.12 -46.79 13.05
N ASP A 289 83.28 -46.97 12.54
CA ASP A 289 84.25 -45.97 12.20
C ASP A 289 83.84 -45.29 10.89
N LEU A 290 83.11 -44.14 11.01
CA LEU A 290 82.53 -43.37 9.90
C LEU A 290 83.55 -42.50 9.17
N THR A 291 84.80 -42.53 9.58
CA THR A 291 85.83 -41.75 8.92
C THR A 291 86.31 -42.41 7.59
N ASN A 292 85.91 -43.65 7.35
CA ASN A 292 86.24 -44.35 6.12
C ASN A 292 85.01 -44.62 5.25
N ILE A 293 84.66 -43.66 4.35
CA ILE A 293 83.50 -43.73 3.45
C ILE A 293 83.50 -45.04 2.61
N GLY A 294 84.63 -45.60 2.31
CA GLY A 294 84.76 -46.85 1.58
C GLY A 294 84.24 -48.08 2.35
N SER A 295 84.34 -48.09 3.71
CA SER A 295 83.84 -49.21 4.54
C SER A 295 82.28 -49.11 4.68
N VAL A 296 81.76 -47.93 4.73
CA VAL A 296 80.28 -47.67 4.79
C VAL A 296 79.61 -48.07 3.48
N LEU A 297 80.21 -47.68 2.34
CA LEU A 297 79.71 -48.09 1.01
C LEU A 297 79.76 -49.60 0.82
N LYS A 298 80.86 -50.32 1.27
CA LYS A 298 80.97 -51.74 1.21
C LYS A 298 79.95 -52.49 2.06
N THR A 299 79.62 -51.96 3.22
CA THR A 299 78.55 -52.49 4.11
C THR A 299 77.18 -52.33 3.53
N ILE A 300 76.88 -51.14 2.92
CA ILE A 300 75.64 -50.93 2.22
C ILE A 300 75.53 -51.83 0.99
N GLN A 301 76.59 -52.02 0.24
CA GLN A 301 76.60 -52.88 -0.92
C GLN A 301 76.40 -54.34 -0.52
N ASN A 302 76.96 -54.78 0.59
CA ASN A 302 76.75 -56.15 1.13
C ASN A 302 75.33 -56.35 1.68
N MET A 303 74.72 -55.32 2.34
CA MET A 303 73.35 -55.37 2.76
C MET A 303 72.34 -55.40 1.59
N MET A 304 72.65 -54.67 0.51
CA MET A 304 71.85 -54.76 -0.71
C MET A 304 71.99 -56.10 -1.45
N SER A 305 73.12 -56.73 -1.39
CA SER A 305 73.33 -58.07 -1.98
C SER A 305 72.66 -59.18 -1.18
N GLU A 306 72.48 -59.03 0.14
CA GLU A 306 71.82 -60.05 1.02
C GLU A 306 70.31 -59.91 1.02
N SER A 307 69.73 -58.73 0.58
CA SER A 307 68.30 -58.59 0.50
C SER A 307 67.65 -58.97 -0.84
N PHE A 308 68.45 -59.54 -1.76
CA PHE A 308 68.04 -60.12 -3.04
C PHE A 308 68.26 -61.62 -3.16
N LEU A 309 68.43 -62.30 -2.06
CA LEU A 309 68.32 -63.75 -1.92
C LEU A 309 67.13 -64.05 -0.96
#